data_3a35b31616deaeaa0797fcdd7827f535
#
_entry.id   3a35b31616deaeaa0797fcdd7827f535
#
_cell.length_a   1.000
_cell.length_b   1.000
_cell.length_c   1.000
_cell.angle_alpha   90.00
_cell.angle_beta   90.00
_cell.angle_gamma   90.00
#
_symmetry.space_group_name_H-M   'P 1'
#
loop_
_entity.id
_entity.type
_entity.pdbx_description
1 polymer ?
#
loop_
_entity_poly.entity_id
_entity_poly.type
_entity_poly.pdbx_seq_one_letter_code
_entity_poly.pdbx_strand_id
1 'polypeptide(L)'
;HALLFYAIAPKVLILVLVAFAVLYIKIKWQDAITLSVTLALVTLVLAVAMEVLISEEKTIYYRPHEMFGQPDGRYKKNVRFEMAMPHGDLKAMALYTEVMPEPRKVIFNTDSLGFRNSNDYQEQKYLFVGDSFIVGNGTSQSDIITAQLSERYNINGYNLAYPGDIKDYYNNVSSFRNLAAQDAKVILFLFEGNDFALDTTEDPVIVPPDAAKINPVVNALNNYYNLFSGSDMYRYMYSTTRRVIAANIKKEKERVVVYDIGGFPVAFYRAYNEVAERDILPENTVTELYLSEMKDDIKHIFFIPTKYRVYYKYINDHKERNSLDLPDRQWQFVQSIGQKFGIPTTNLTPALIEESDRLLEQGVLTFWRDDTHWNKHGIAVAADIVSRELTPHH
;
A
#
# COMPACT_ATOMS: atom_id res chain seq x y z
N HIS A 1 23.58 18.80 11.18
CA HIS A 1 23.01 19.00 12.53
C HIS A 1 21.87 18.01 12.82
N ALA A 2 21.00 17.67 11.86
CA ALA A 2 19.90 16.71 12.05
C ALA A 2 20.41 15.30 12.40
N LEU A 3 21.41 14.77 11.69
CA LEU A 3 21.98 13.45 11.94
C LEU A 3 22.54 13.30 13.37
N LEU A 4 23.11 14.36 13.94
CA LEU A 4 23.63 14.36 15.30
C LEU A 4 22.50 14.28 16.33
N PHE A 5 21.39 14.97 16.09
CA PHE A 5 20.22 14.96 16.95
C PHE A 5 19.55 13.56 16.95
N TYR A 6 19.45 12.91 15.80
CA TYR A 6 18.87 11.56 15.67
C TYR A 6 19.68 10.45 16.35
N ALA A 7 21.01 10.60 16.38
CA ALA A 7 21.89 9.64 17.07
C ALA A 7 21.92 9.85 18.59
N ILE A 8 21.64 11.05 19.07
CA ILE A 8 21.78 11.44 20.48
C ILE A 8 20.47 11.33 21.26
N ALA A 9 19.33 11.68 20.65
CA ALA A 9 18.06 11.73 21.36
C ALA A 9 17.62 10.40 22.01
N PRO A 10 17.68 9.24 21.36
CA PRO A 10 17.33 7.98 22.03
C PRO A 10 18.35 7.56 23.09
N LYS A 11 19.62 7.89 22.91
CA LYS A 11 20.66 7.60 23.92
C LYS A 11 20.51 8.49 25.14
N VAL A 12 20.15 9.76 24.95
CA VAL A 12 19.86 10.68 26.04
C VAL A 12 18.59 10.24 26.78
N LEU A 13 17.55 9.80 26.08
CA LEU A 13 16.33 9.28 26.70
C LEU A 13 16.63 8.02 27.55
N ILE A 14 17.41 7.08 27.04
CA ILE A 14 17.83 5.89 27.79
C ILE A 14 18.66 6.28 28.99
N LEU A 15 19.62 7.19 28.86
CA LEU A 15 20.44 7.69 29.96
C LEU A 15 19.60 8.39 31.04
N VAL A 16 18.61 9.18 30.62
CA VAL A 16 17.67 9.84 31.54
C VAL A 16 16.83 8.79 32.26
N LEU A 17 16.30 7.78 31.59
CA LEU A 17 15.50 6.70 32.19
C LEU A 17 16.36 5.86 33.19
N VAL A 18 17.61 5.54 32.84
CA VAL A 18 18.53 4.83 33.71
C VAL A 18 18.92 5.69 34.94
N ALA A 19 19.20 6.97 34.74
CA ALA A 19 19.48 7.90 35.84
C ALA A 19 18.29 8.02 36.81
N PHE A 20 17.06 8.08 36.25
CA PHE A 20 15.83 8.08 37.05
C PHE A 20 15.61 6.77 37.80
N ALA A 21 15.84 5.62 37.18
CA ALA A 21 15.77 4.33 37.86
C ALA A 21 16.74 4.22 39.05
N VAL A 22 17.99 4.72 38.85
CA VAL A 22 19.02 4.74 39.91
C VAL A 22 18.66 5.72 41.03
N LEU A 23 18.10 6.88 40.70
CA LEU A 23 17.62 7.86 41.68
C LEU A 23 16.40 7.33 42.46
N TYR A 24 15.47 6.67 41.78
CA TYR A 24 14.25 6.10 42.38
C TYR A 24 14.53 5.07 43.48
N ILE A 25 15.60 4.29 43.34
CA ILE A 25 16.03 3.28 44.33
C ILE A 25 16.53 3.89 45.65
N LYS A 26 16.95 5.16 45.66
CA LYS A 26 17.55 5.84 46.80
C LYS A 26 16.66 6.87 47.53
N ILE A 27 15.45 7.15 47.03
CA ILE A 27 14.63 8.27 47.48
C ILE A 27 13.49 7.76 48.40
N LYS A 28 13.14 8.59 49.44
CA LYS A 28 11.96 8.33 50.28
C LYS A 28 10.68 8.32 49.45
N TRP A 29 9.69 7.49 49.86
CA TRP A 29 8.45 7.27 49.12
C TRP A 29 7.70 8.55 48.69
N GLN A 30 7.67 9.56 49.54
CA GLN A 30 7.00 10.85 49.22
C GLN A 30 7.75 11.62 48.11
N ASP A 31 9.06 11.60 48.13
CA ASP A 31 9.90 12.25 47.10
C ASP A 31 9.77 11.47 45.77
N ALA A 32 9.64 10.15 45.85
CA ALA A 32 9.39 9.29 44.66
C ALA A 32 8.07 9.61 43.94
N ILE A 33 7.01 9.89 44.70
CA ILE A 33 5.71 10.30 44.10
C ILE A 33 5.87 11.67 43.44
N THR A 34 6.46 12.66 44.15
CA THR A 34 6.66 13.99 43.58
C THR A 34 7.51 13.95 42.33
N LEU A 35 8.60 13.16 42.32
CA LEU A 35 9.46 12.97 41.16
C LEU A 35 8.71 12.34 40.00
N SER A 36 7.90 11.30 40.27
CA SER A 36 7.08 10.61 39.22
C SER A 36 6.06 11.54 38.61
N VAL A 37 5.36 12.35 39.41
CA VAL A 37 4.39 13.34 38.93
C VAL A 37 5.09 14.43 38.11
N THR A 38 6.22 14.94 38.60
CA THR A 38 7.01 15.95 37.87
C THR A 38 7.50 15.39 36.53
N LEU A 39 8.01 14.15 36.52
CA LEU A 39 8.45 13.49 35.28
C LEU A 39 7.28 13.32 34.28
N ALA A 40 6.12 12.87 34.76
CA ALA A 40 4.94 12.71 33.93
C ALA A 40 4.50 14.06 33.32
N LEU A 41 4.52 15.13 34.11
CA LEU A 41 4.19 16.48 33.64
C LEU A 41 5.22 17.00 32.62
N VAL A 42 6.51 16.84 32.87
CA VAL A 42 7.56 17.24 31.94
C VAL A 42 7.46 16.43 30.64
N THR A 43 7.24 15.12 30.75
CA THR A 43 7.05 14.26 29.55
C THR A 43 5.82 14.70 28.76
N LEU A 44 4.72 15.02 29.42
CA LEU A 44 3.50 15.52 28.77
C LEU A 44 3.75 16.86 28.06
N VAL A 45 4.41 17.81 28.74
CA VAL A 45 4.77 19.11 28.15
C VAL A 45 5.69 18.96 26.96
N LEU A 46 6.71 18.08 27.05
CA LEU A 46 7.61 17.78 25.93
C LEU A 46 6.86 17.11 24.79
N ALA A 47 5.94 16.18 25.08
CA ALA A 47 5.13 15.53 24.07
C ALA A 47 4.24 16.54 23.31
N VAL A 48 3.58 17.43 24.04
CA VAL A 48 2.76 18.49 23.42
C VAL A 48 3.62 19.46 22.62
N ALA A 49 4.77 19.87 23.17
CA ALA A 49 5.70 20.75 22.47
C ALA A 49 6.24 20.10 21.18
N MET A 50 6.57 18.81 21.22
CA MET A 50 7.00 18.06 20.05
C MET A 50 5.89 17.92 19.01
N GLU A 51 4.65 17.67 19.44
CA GLU A 51 3.49 17.61 18.53
C GLU A 51 3.30 18.92 17.77
N VAL A 52 3.49 20.06 18.45
CA VAL A 52 3.40 21.40 17.83
C VAL A 52 4.61 21.75 16.95
N LEU A 53 5.80 21.27 17.33
CA LEU A 53 7.07 21.61 16.64
C LEU A 53 7.41 20.67 15.50
N ILE A 54 6.86 19.44 15.50
CA ILE A 54 7.06 18.50 14.40
C ILE A 54 6.24 18.96 13.23
N SER A 55 6.93 19.42 12.18
CA SER A 55 6.28 19.80 10.94
C SER A 55 5.61 18.58 10.29
N GLU A 56 4.32 18.72 9.97
CA GLU A 56 3.55 17.72 9.19
C GLU A 56 4.27 17.31 7.91
N GLU A 57 4.94 18.24 7.24
CA GLU A 57 5.73 18.00 6.03
C GLU A 57 6.82 16.93 6.17
N LYS A 58 7.33 16.72 7.39
CA LYS A 58 8.42 15.77 7.65
C LYS A 58 7.95 14.38 8.05
N THR A 59 6.72 14.27 8.51
CA THR A 59 6.21 13.07 9.17
C THR A 59 5.07 12.42 8.44
N ILE A 60 4.35 13.16 7.59
CA ILE A 60 3.14 12.67 6.94
C ILE A 60 3.47 12.06 5.58
N TYR A 61 3.14 10.80 5.45
CA TYR A 61 3.10 10.03 4.22
C TYR A 61 1.74 9.35 4.09
N TYR A 62 1.31 9.08 2.86
CA TYR A 62 -0.01 8.53 2.62
C TYR A 62 0.02 6.99 2.53
N ARG A 63 -0.45 6.35 3.58
CA ARG A 63 -0.66 4.89 3.65
C ARG A 63 -2.01 4.60 4.31
N PRO A 64 -3.11 4.55 3.56
CA PRO A 64 -4.45 4.50 4.12
C PRO A 64 -4.71 3.26 4.98
N HIS A 65 -4.08 2.11 4.70
CA HIS A 65 -4.21 0.93 5.53
C HIS A 65 -3.58 1.09 6.93
N GLU A 66 -2.54 1.93 7.06
CA GLU A 66 -1.97 2.29 8.37
C GLU A 66 -2.84 3.31 9.11
N MET A 67 -3.54 4.18 8.38
CA MET A 67 -4.37 5.25 8.95
C MET A 67 -5.77 4.76 9.36
N PHE A 68 -6.39 3.92 8.53
CA PHE A 68 -7.80 3.56 8.63
C PHE A 68 -8.06 2.06 8.63
N GLY A 69 -7.05 1.22 8.42
CA GLY A 69 -7.19 -0.24 8.37
C GLY A 69 -7.71 -0.83 9.67
N GLN A 70 -8.47 -1.89 9.57
CA GLN A 70 -8.98 -2.69 10.66
C GLN A 70 -8.44 -4.12 10.57
N PRO A 71 -8.38 -4.87 11.68
CA PRO A 71 -7.87 -6.24 11.70
C PRO A 71 -8.63 -7.25 10.84
N ASP A 72 -9.86 -6.91 10.44
CA ASP A 72 -10.73 -7.75 9.60
C ASP A 72 -10.47 -7.59 8.10
N GLY A 73 -9.40 -6.88 7.69
CA GLY A 73 -9.08 -6.65 6.28
C GLY A 73 -9.98 -5.60 5.62
N ARG A 74 -10.50 -4.67 6.39
CA ARG A 74 -11.31 -3.54 5.91
C ARG A 74 -10.79 -2.23 6.47
N TYR A 75 -11.33 -1.14 5.98
CA TYR A 75 -11.12 0.18 6.58
C TYR A 75 -12.17 0.49 7.65
N LYS A 76 -11.91 1.49 8.47
CA LYS A 76 -12.95 2.11 9.32
C LYS A 76 -14.12 2.53 8.44
N LYS A 77 -15.34 2.27 8.93
CA LYS A 77 -16.58 2.58 8.22
C LYS A 77 -16.83 4.09 8.18
N ASN A 78 -17.41 4.57 7.10
CA ASN A 78 -17.85 5.97 6.95
C ASN A 78 -16.74 7.01 7.20
N VAL A 79 -15.50 6.67 6.84
CA VAL A 79 -14.39 7.64 6.86
C VAL A 79 -14.68 8.74 5.86
N ARG A 80 -14.43 9.97 6.26
CA ARG A 80 -14.41 11.15 5.41
C ARG A 80 -13.14 11.90 5.74
N PHE A 81 -12.13 11.71 4.91
CA PHE A 81 -10.79 12.26 5.11
C PHE A 81 -10.41 13.12 3.92
N GLU A 82 -9.87 14.30 4.21
CA GLU A 82 -9.34 15.21 3.20
C GLU A 82 -8.08 15.87 3.76
N MET A 83 -6.96 15.74 3.05
CA MET A 83 -5.70 16.35 3.47
C MET A 83 -4.77 16.59 2.28
N ALA A 84 -3.91 17.61 2.40
CA ALA A 84 -2.74 17.77 1.55
C ALA A 84 -1.63 16.85 2.07
N MET A 85 -1.31 15.81 1.31
CA MET A 85 -0.28 14.84 1.67
C MET A 85 1.04 15.24 1.03
N PRO A 86 2.09 15.50 1.81
CA PRO A 86 3.38 15.93 1.26
C PRO A 86 4.15 14.78 0.60
N HIS A 87 3.97 13.56 1.06
CA HIS A 87 4.71 12.38 0.59
C HIS A 87 3.82 11.17 0.32
N GLY A 88 4.26 10.32 -0.61
CA GLY A 88 3.73 8.98 -0.82
C GLY A 88 4.31 7.92 0.12
N ASP A 89 4.00 6.66 -0.15
CA ASP A 89 4.32 5.50 0.68
C ASP A 89 5.83 5.21 0.76
N LEU A 90 6.61 5.51 -0.29
CA LEU A 90 8.06 5.25 -0.31
C LEU A 90 8.83 6.04 0.73
N LYS A 91 8.30 7.18 1.19
CA LYS A 91 8.89 7.91 2.32
C LYS A 91 8.92 7.08 3.60
N ALA A 92 7.88 6.27 3.83
CA ALA A 92 7.83 5.36 4.98
C ALA A 92 8.79 4.17 4.85
N MET A 93 9.09 3.75 3.63
CA MET A 93 9.94 2.59 3.35
C MET A 93 11.43 2.93 3.27
N ALA A 94 11.78 4.18 2.97
CA ALA A 94 13.16 4.62 2.85
C ALA A 94 13.88 4.59 4.21
N LEU A 95 15.08 3.99 4.25
CA LEU A 95 15.96 3.99 5.43
C LEU A 95 16.93 5.18 5.41
N TYR A 96 17.63 5.37 4.31
CA TYR A 96 18.65 6.41 4.10
C TYR A 96 18.41 7.25 2.86
N THR A 97 17.70 6.72 1.87
CA THR A 97 17.45 7.41 0.61
C THR A 97 16.53 8.60 0.84
N GLU A 98 16.96 9.77 0.38
CA GLU A 98 16.09 10.92 0.33
C GLU A 98 15.08 10.76 -0.82
N VAL A 99 13.79 10.78 -0.47
CA VAL A 99 12.70 10.68 -1.42
C VAL A 99 12.13 12.07 -1.65
N MET A 100 12.23 12.54 -2.90
CA MET A 100 11.69 13.85 -3.29
C MET A 100 10.17 13.87 -3.14
N PRO A 101 9.61 14.84 -2.40
CA PRO A 101 8.17 14.91 -2.20
C PRO A 101 7.42 15.20 -3.51
N GLU A 102 6.23 14.64 -3.64
CA GLU A 102 5.25 14.99 -4.66
C GLU A 102 3.91 15.30 -3.98
N PRO A 103 3.74 16.55 -3.48
CA PRO A 103 2.56 16.93 -2.71
C PRO A 103 1.28 16.78 -3.51
N ARG A 104 0.24 16.23 -2.88
CA ARG A 104 -1.06 16.01 -3.50
C ARG A 104 -2.21 16.12 -2.50
N LYS A 105 -3.34 16.63 -2.98
CA LYS A 105 -4.58 16.59 -2.21
C LYS A 105 -5.17 15.19 -2.30
N VAL A 106 -5.48 14.60 -1.15
CA VAL A 106 -6.12 13.30 -1.05
C VAL A 106 -7.47 13.45 -0.36
N ILE A 107 -8.50 12.95 -1.04
CA ILE A 107 -9.81 12.68 -0.44
C ILE A 107 -9.95 11.16 -0.36
N PHE A 108 -10.25 10.63 0.83
CA PHE A 108 -10.42 9.22 1.07
C PHE A 108 -11.73 8.97 1.81
N ASN A 109 -12.68 8.36 1.11
CA ASN A 109 -13.98 8.05 1.66
C ASN A 109 -14.18 6.54 1.73
N THR A 110 -14.76 6.06 2.82
CA THR A 110 -15.23 4.68 2.94
C THR A 110 -16.74 4.65 3.17
N ASP A 111 -17.34 3.56 2.74
CA ASP A 111 -18.77 3.29 2.92
C ASP A 111 -19.10 2.66 4.28
N SER A 112 -20.35 2.25 4.46
CA SER A 112 -20.84 1.58 5.69
C SER A 112 -20.29 0.17 5.88
N LEU A 113 -19.69 -0.43 4.84
CA LEU A 113 -19.04 -1.74 4.90
C LEU A 113 -17.53 -1.65 5.13
N GLY A 114 -16.95 -0.45 5.01
CA GLY A 114 -15.52 -0.19 5.23
C GLY A 114 -14.66 -0.41 3.98
N PHE A 115 -15.22 -0.32 2.79
CA PHE A 115 -14.48 -0.28 1.53
C PHE A 115 -14.39 1.15 0.99
N ARG A 116 -13.38 1.40 0.13
CA ARG A 116 -13.16 2.73 -0.44
C ARG A 116 -14.16 3.03 -1.55
N ASN A 117 -15.33 3.50 -1.16
CA ASN A 117 -16.40 3.96 -2.05
C ASN A 117 -16.96 5.29 -1.57
N SER A 118 -17.53 6.09 -2.48
CA SER A 118 -18.22 7.34 -2.13
C SER A 118 -19.62 7.08 -1.57
N ASN A 119 -20.25 5.98 -2.00
CA ASN A 119 -21.58 5.54 -1.61
C ASN A 119 -21.55 4.07 -1.19
N ASP A 120 -22.55 3.67 -0.45
CA ASP A 120 -22.79 2.27 -0.12
C ASP A 120 -23.08 1.43 -1.36
N TYR A 121 -22.94 0.11 -1.22
CA TYR A 121 -23.24 -0.83 -2.30
C TYR A 121 -24.70 -0.72 -2.76
N GLN A 122 -24.91 -0.59 -4.06
CA GLN A 122 -26.21 -0.41 -4.70
C GLN A 122 -26.39 -1.41 -5.86
N GLU A 123 -26.10 -2.68 -5.60
CA GLU A 123 -26.23 -3.78 -6.56
C GLU A 123 -25.40 -3.58 -7.85
N GLN A 124 -24.22 -2.97 -7.72
CA GLN A 124 -23.32 -2.81 -8.86
C GLN A 124 -22.97 -4.18 -9.46
N LYS A 125 -23.05 -4.27 -10.78
CA LYS A 125 -22.76 -5.48 -11.55
C LYS A 125 -21.30 -5.91 -11.48
N TYR A 126 -20.37 -4.98 -11.28
CA TYR A 126 -18.93 -5.24 -11.27
C TYR A 126 -18.34 -4.96 -9.89
N LEU A 127 -17.67 -5.97 -9.33
CA LEU A 127 -16.93 -5.90 -8.07
C LEU A 127 -15.45 -5.85 -8.41
N PHE A 128 -14.81 -4.72 -8.15
CA PHE A 128 -13.39 -4.50 -8.41
C PHE A 128 -12.57 -5.01 -7.23
N VAL A 129 -11.78 -6.04 -7.46
CA VAL A 129 -10.98 -6.75 -6.46
C VAL A 129 -9.51 -6.67 -6.81
N GLY A 130 -8.67 -6.46 -5.83
CA GLY A 130 -7.22 -6.35 -5.97
C GLY A 130 -6.61 -5.71 -4.72
N ASP A 131 -5.35 -5.36 -4.84
CA ASP A 131 -4.55 -4.77 -3.78
C ASP A 131 -4.72 -3.24 -3.64
N SER A 132 -3.69 -2.62 -3.11
CA SER A 132 -3.59 -1.17 -2.93
C SER A 132 -3.70 -0.35 -4.22
N PHE A 133 -3.40 -0.94 -5.39
CA PHE A 133 -3.60 -0.29 -6.69
C PHE A 133 -5.07 -0.06 -6.97
N ILE A 134 -5.93 -1.04 -6.69
CA ILE A 134 -7.38 -0.94 -6.92
C ILE A 134 -8.07 -0.16 -5.80
N VAL A 135 -7.58 -0.25 -4.57
CA VAL A 135 -7.95 0.72 -3.54
C VAL A 135 -7.71 2.15 -4.01
N GLY A 136 -6.70 2.37 -4.86
CA GLY A 136 -6.30 3.68 -5.36
C GLY A 136 -5.39 4.42 -4.38
N ASN A 137 -4.47 3.71 -3.72
CA ASN A 137 -3.47 4.34 -2.88
C ASN A 137 -2.69 5.41 -3.67
N GLY A 138 -2.29 6.46 -3.00
CA GLY A 138 -1.63 7.60 -3.64
C GLY A 138 -2.57 8.60 -4.31
N THR A 139 -3.83 8.28 -4.62
CA THR A 139 -4.75 9.16 -5.36
C THR A 139 -5.94 9.65 -4.54
N SER A 140 -6.64 10.68 -5.05
CA SER A 140 -7.89 11.19 -4.48
C SER A 140 -9.09 10.32 -4.89
N GLN A 141 -10.23 10.50 -4.22
CA GLN A 141 -11.45 9.72 -4.43
C GLN A 141 -12.00 9.79 -5.87
N SER A 142 -11.85 10.93 -6.52
CA SER A 142 -12.26 11.13 -7.93
C SER A 142 -11.37 10.37 -8.93
N ASP A 143 -10.14 10.03 -8.53
CA ASP A 143 -9.14 9.51 -9.44
C ASP A 143 -9.00 7.98 -9.37
N ILE A 144 -9.69 7.29 -8.43
CA ILE A 144 -9.65 5.82 -8.35
C ILE A 144 -10.31 5.20 -9.58
N ILE A 145 -9.94 3.97 -9.90
CA ILE A 145 -10.38 3.30 -11.14
C ILE A 145 -11.90 3.23 -11.27
N THR A 146 -12.62 2.92 -10.20
CA THR A 146 -14.10 2.84 -10.22
C THR A 146 -14.74 4.21 -10.45
N ALA A 147 -14.15 5.30 -9.93
CA ALA A 147 -14.64 6.64 -10.20
C ALA A 147 -14.41 7.06 -11.67
N GLN A 148 -13.19 6.82 -12.19
CA GLN A 148 -12.90 7.12 -13.60
C GLN A 148 -13.75 6.30 -14.58
N LEU A 149 -14.00 5.02 -14.28
CA LEU A 149 -14.88 4.18 -15.10
C LEU A 149 -16.31 4.69 -15.09
N SER A 150 -16.82 5.12 -13.95
CA SER A 150 -18.16 5.69 -13.85
C SER A 150 -18.27 7.02 -14.61
N GLU A 151 -17.33 7.93 -14.41
CA GLU A 151 -17.35 9.27 -14.99
C GLU A 151 -17.15 9.25 -16.52
N ARG A 152 -16.15 8.48 -17.00
CA ARG A 152 -15.74 8.52 -18.40
C ARG A 152 -16.50 7.55 -19.29
N TYR A 153 -16.96 6.41 -18.74
CA TYR A 153 -17.52 5.30 -19.54
C TYR A 153 -18.91 4.86 -19.07
N ASN A 154 -19.46 5.48 -18.03
CA ASN A 154 -20.74 5.09 -17.42
C ASN A 154 -20.76 3.62 -16.95
N ILE A 155 -19.61 3.11 -16.53
CA ILE A 155 -19.46 1.76 -15.97
C ILE A 155 -19.43 1.89 -14.44
N ASN A 156 -20.55 1.52 -13.81
CA ASN A 156 -20.67 1.53 -12.35
C ASN A 156 -20.09 0.24 -11.76
N GLY A 157 -19.01 0.39 -11.02
CA GLY A 157 -18.36 -0.68 -10.26
C GLY A 157 -18.31 -0.37 -8.78
N TYR A 158 -18.27 -1.41 -7.97
CA TYR A 158 -18.02 -1.31 -6.53
C TYR A 158 -16.59 -1.71 -6.21
N ASN A 159 -15.88 -0.85 -5.49
CA ASN A 159 -14.51 -1.13 -5.06
C ASN A 159 -14.56 -2.03 -3.82
N LEU A 160 -14.20 -3.30 -4.00
CA LEU A 160 -14.12 -4.33 -2.95
C LEU A 160 -12.66 -4.63 -2.56
N ALA A 161 -11.72 -3.80 -3.02
CA ALA A 161 -10.29 -3.99 -2.82
C ALA A 161 -9.83 -3.58 -1.40
N TYR A 162 -8.80 -4.27 -0.96
CA TYR A 162 -8.03 -3.95 0.25
C TYR A 162 -6.58 -4.40 0.05
N PRO A 163 -5.57 -3.68 0.59
CA PRO A 163 -4.18 -4.10 0.47
C PRO A 163 -3.95 -5.47 1.11
N GLY A 164 -3.51 -6.42 0.31
CA GLY A 164 -3.32 -7.80 0.74
C GLY A 164 -2.83 -8.66 -0.41
N ASP A 165 -3.05 -9.95 -0.30
CA ASP A 165 -2.73 -10.97 -1.29
C ASP A 165 -3.99 -11.71 -1.78
N ILE A 166 -3.82 -12.72 -2.62
CA ILE A 166 -4.92 -13.50 -3.19
C ILE A 166 -5.86 -14.12 -2.15
N LYS A 167 -5.36 -14.43 -0.95
CA LYS A 167 -6.17 -14.93 0.17
C LYS A 167 -7.11 -13.85 0.69
N ASP A 168 -6.61 -12.62 0.81
CA ASP A 168 -7.43 -11.48 1.25
C ASP A 168 -8.50 -11.15 0.21
N TYR A 169 -8.18 -11.28 -1.09
CA TYR A 169 -9.15 -11.11 -2.18
C TYR A 169 -10.27 -12.15 -2.09
N TYR A 170 -9.91 -13.42 -1.91
CA TYR A 170 -10.87 -14.50 -1.68
C TYR A 170 -11.76 -14.23 -0.48
N ASN A 171 -11.18 -13.80 0.66
CA ASN A 171 -11.94 -13.50 1.87
C ASN A 171 -12.93 -12.34 1.64
N ASN A 172 -12.53 -11.29 0.94
CA ASN A 172 -13.39 -10.18 0.61
C ASN A 172 -14.55 -10.63 -0.30
N VAL A 173 -14.27 -11.34 -1.39
CA VAL A 173 -15.29 -11.87 -2.31
C VAL A 173 -16.25 -12.80 -1.57
N SER A 174 -15.73 -13.77 -0.80
CA SER A 174 -16.53 -14.76 -0.08
C SER A 174 -17.44 -14.11 0.96
N SER A 175 -16.92 -13.14 1.73
CA SER A 175 -17.72 -12.41 2.72
C SER A 175 -18.80 -11.52 2.09
N PHE A 176 -18.61 -11.13 0.84
CA PHE A 176 -19.51 -10.25 0.11
C PHE A 176 -20.57 -10.98 -0.72
N ARG A 177 -20.40 -12.29 -1.00
CA ARG A 177 -21.31 -13.09 -1.84
C ARG A 177 -22.79 -12.97 -1.46
N ASN A 178 -23.09 -12.96 -0.16
CA ASN A 178 -24.48 -12.86 0.32
C ASN A 178 -25.09 -11.46 0.14
N LEU A 179 -24.28 -10.43 -0.08
CA LEU A 179 -24.70 -9.05 -0.28
C LEU A 179 -24.73 -8.71 -1.78
N ALA A 180 -23.92 -9.40 -2.57
CA ALA A 180 -23.77 -9.14 -4.00
C ALA A 180 -25.07 -9.44 -4.77
N ALA A 181 -25.33 -8.66 -5.81
CA ALA A 181 -26.37 -8.99 -6.78
C ALA A 181 -26.10 -10.37 -7.41
N GLN A 182 -27.12 -11.10 -7.74
CA GLN A 182 -27.01 -12.47 -8.24
C GLN A 182 -26.15 -12.59 -9.52
N ASP A 183 -26.15 -11.55 -10.36
CA ASP A 183 -25.38 -11.46 -11.59
C ASP A 183 -24.08 -10.64 -11.46
N ALA A 184 -23.75 -10.22 -10.24
CA ALA A 184 -22.51 -9.49 -9.99
C ALA A 184 -21.29 -10.34 -10.34
N LYS A 185 -20.29 -9.73 -10.98
CA LYS A 185 -19.06 -10.38 -11.42
C LYS A 185 -17.83 -9.65 -10.90
N VAL A 186 -16.86 -10.43 -10.53
CA VAL A 186 -15.53 -9.94 -10.07
C VAL A 186 -14.69 -9.53 -11.27
N ILE A 187 -14.13 -8.34 -11.19
CA ILE A 187 -13.04 -7.85 -12.03
C ILE A 187 -11.80 -7.87 -11.16
N LEU A 188 -10.96 -8.87 -11.42
CA LEU A 188 -9.79 -9.14 -10.58
C LEU A 188 -8.55 -8.47 -11.16
N PHE A 189 -7.76 -7.85 -10.30
CA PHE A 189 -6.47 -7.27 -10.66
C PHE A 189 -5.38 -7.95 -9.85
N LEU A 190 -4.35 -8.40 -10.55
CA LEU A 190 -3.17 -9.02 -9.96
C LEU A 190 -1.94 -8.16 -10.22
N PHE A 191 -1.29 -7.73 -9.17
CA PHE A 191 -0.12 -6.86 -9.23
C PHE A 191 1.16 -7.68 -9.22
N GLU A 192 2.04 -7.40 -10.16
CA GLU A 192 3.33 -8.09 -10.33
C GLU A 192 4.19 -8.11 -9.06
N GLY A 193 4.11 -7.05 -8.24
CA GLY A 193 5.05 -6.81 -7.17
C GLY A 193 4.86 -7.70 -5.93
N ASN A 194 3.64 -8.10 -5.59
CA ASN A 194 3.35 -8.80 -4.33
C ASN A 194 2.22 -9.85 -4.36
N ASP A 195 1.48 -9.99 -5.47
CA ASP A 195 0.35 -10.93 -5.51
C ASP A 195 0.77 -12.37 -5.84
N PHE A 196 2.02 -12.55 -6.23
CA PHE A 196 2.59 -13.85 -6.55
C PHE A 196 3.57 -14.27 -5.45
N ALA A 197 3.04 -14.88 -4.38
CA ALA A 197 3.85 -15.39 -3.29
C ALA A 197 4.85 -16.44 -3.81
N LEU A 198 6.08 -16.35 -3.35
CA LEU A 198 7.00 -17.48 -3.45
C LEU A 198 6.45 -18.57 -2.53
N ASP A 199 6.29 -19.78 -3.06
CA ASP A 199 5.81 -20.93 -2.30
C ASP A 199 6.51 -21.02 -0.95
N THR A 200 5.71 -20.93 0.09
CA THR A 200 6.13 -21.40 1.41
C THR A 200 5.83 -22.90 1.44
N THR A 201 6.74 -23.68 1.99
CA THR A 201 6.72 -25.15 2.04
C THR A 201 5.55 -25.77 2.84
N GLU A 202 4.55 -24.97 3.18
CA GLU A 202 3.34 -25.43 3.88
C GLU A 202 2.20 -25.63 2.89
N ASP A 203 1.53 -26.79 2.96
CA ASP A 203 0.34 -27.07 2.16
C ASP A 203 -0.73 -26.00 2.39
N PRO A 204 -1.24 -25.35 1.34
CA PRO A 204 -2.23 -24.30 1.48
C PRO A 204 -3.54 -24.88 2.02
N VAL A 205 -3.95 -24.39 3.17
CA VAL A 205 -5.26 -24.73 3.76
C VAL A 205 -6.17 -23.52 3.65
N ILE A 206 -7.30 -23.68 2.97
CA ILE A 206 -8.33 -22.63 2.95
C ILE A 206 -8.96 -22.55 4.34
N VAL A 207 -8.67 -21.45 5.04
CA VAL A 207 -9.28 -21.17 6.33
C VAL A 207 -10.52 -20.29 6.08
N PRO A 208 -11.73 -20.74 6.44
CA PRO A 208 -12.93 -19.92 6.31
C PRO A 208 -12.76 -18.57 7.02
N PRO A 209 -13.31 -17.46 6.49
CA PRO A 209 -13.18 -16.12 7.06
C PRO A 209 -13.61 -16.00 8.52
N ASP A 210 -14.60 -16.83 8.94
CA ASP A 210 -15.15 -16.83 10.30
C ASP A 210 -14.27 -17.59 11.32
N ALA A 211 -13.25 -18.30 10.86
CA ALA A 211 -12.39 -19.12 11.74
C ALA A 211 -11.20 -18.34 12.35
N ALA A 212 -10.90 -17.16 11.85
CA ALA A 212 -9.83 -16.32 12.38
C ALA A 212 -10.24 -15.67 13.72
N LYS A 213 -10.12 -16.43 14.82
CA LYS A 213 -10.17 -15.84 16.17
C LYS A 213 -8.93 -14.94 16.31
N ILE A 214 -9.15 -13.63 16.16
CA ILE A 214 -8.09 -12.63 16.41
C ILE A 214 -7.59 -12.85 17.85
N ASN A 215 -6.29 -13.12 17.98
CA ASN A 215 -5.67 -13.28 19.30
C ASN A 215 -5.96 -12.00 20.13
N PRO A 216 -6.57 -12.11 21.32
CA PRO A 216 -6.96 -10.95 22.11
C PRO A 216 -5.79 -10.02 22.46
N VAL A 217 -4.56 -10.55 22.56
CA VAL A 217 -3.34 -9.75 22.78
C VAL A 217 -3.01 -8.94 21.52
N VAL A 218 -3.09 -9.55 20.32
CA VAL A 218 -2.87 -8.83 19.05
C VAL A 218 -3.94 -7.75 18.86
N ASN A 219 -5.18 -8.03 19.20
CA ASN A 219 -6.27 -7.05 19.12
C ASN A 219 -6.04 -5.88 20.10
N ALA A 220 -5.62 -6.18 21.34
CA ALA A 220 -5.29 -5.13 22.32
C ALA A 220 -4.11 -4.27 21.85
N LEU A 221 -3.06 -4.87 21.27
CA LEU A 221 -1.92 -4.15 20.72
C LEU A 221 -2.32 -3.28 19.50
N ASN A 222 -3.17 -3.78 18.63
CA ASN A 222 -3.69 -3.03 17.50
C ASN A 222 -4.58 -1.85 17.96
N ASN A 223 -5.41 -2.06 18.97
CA ASN A 223 -6.23 -0.98 19.54
C ASN A 223 -5.35 0.09 20.21
N TYR A 224 -4.29 -0.31 20.90
CA TYR A 224 -3.30 0.60 21.47
C TYR A 224 -2.56 1.38 20.38
N TYR A 225 -2.10 0.70 19.33
CA TYR A 225 -1.50 1.32 18.16
C TYR A 225 -2.44 2.34 17.50
N ASN A 226 -3.71 1.97 17.29
CA ASN A 226 -4.71 2.84 16.67
C ASN A 226 -5.04 4.08 17.54
N LEU A 227 -4.92 3.99 18.85
CA LEU A 227 -5.11 5.12 19.77
C LEU A 227 -4.05 6.21 19.57
N PHE A 228 -2.80 5.81 19.33
CA PHE A 228 -1.66 6.72 19.20
C PHE A 228 -1.27 7.03 17.74
N SER A 229 -1.75 6.25 16.77
CA SER A 229 -1.39 6.41 15.34
C SER A 229 -1.85 7.76 14.74
N GLY A 230 -2.77 8.47 15.42
CA GLY A 230 -3.17 9.83 15.07
C GLY A 230 -2.17 10.93 15.51
N SER A 231 -1.23 10.62 16.41
CA SER A 231 -0.23 11.56 16.91
C SER A 231 0.96 11.63 15.96
N ASP A 232 1.32 12.84 15.51
CA ASP A 232 2.47 13.08 14.64
C ASP A 232 3.78 12.74 15.37
N MET A 233 3.84 13.02 16.66
CA MET A 233 4.96 12.62 17.51
C MET A 233 5.14 11.11 17.54
N TYR A 234 4.04 10.35 17.71
CA TYR A 234 4.11 8.89 17.74
C TYR A 234 4.58 8.33 16.40
N ARG A 235 4.02 8.81 15.29
CA ARG A 235 4.44 8.41 13.93
C ARG A 235 5.91 8.71 13.69
N TYR A 236 6.36 9.88 14.09
CA TYR A 236 7.76 10.30 13.98
C TYR A 236 8.69 9.40 14.81
N MET A 237 8.36 9.17 16.08
CA MET A 237 9.15 8.29 16.96
C MET A 237 9.16 6.86 16.45
N TYR A 238 8.02 6.31 16.04
CA TYR A 238 7.91 4.95 15.50
C TYR A 238 8.74 4.80 14.23
N SER A 239 8.56 5.68 13.25
CA SER A 239 9.31 5.64 11.99
C SER A 239 10.82 5.81 12.22
N THR A 240 11.21 6.73 13.09
CA THR A 240 12.61 6.97 13.41
C THR A 240 13.24 5.80 14.15
N THR A 241 12.55 5.25 15.16
CA THR A 241 13.02 4.07 15.90
C THR A 241 13.15 2.87 14.98
N ARG A 242 12.14 2.63 14.12
CA ARG A 242 12.18 1.54 13.12
C ARG A 242 13.39 1.70 12.19
N ARG A 243 13.64 2.91 11.67
CA ARG A 243 14.80 3.20 10.81
C ARG A 243 16.13 2.93 11.53
N VAL A 244 16.27 3.42 12.76
CA VAL A 244 17.50 3.19 13.57
C VAL A 244 17.69 1.71 13.84
N ILE A 245 16.63 0.97 14.18
CA ILE A 245 16.70 -0.48 14.42
C ILE A 245 17.08 -1.21 13.13
N ALA A 246 16.40 -0.91 12.02
CA ALA A 246 16.68 -1.54 10.74
C ALA A 246 18.13 -1.26 10.28
N ALA A 247 18.55 -0.01 10.37
CA ALA A 247 19.87 0.42 9.94
C ALA A 247 21.03 -0.16 10.77
N ASN A 248 20.90 -0.16 12.11
CA ASN A 248 22.02 -0.46 12.99
C ASN A 248 22.00 -1.87 13.58
N ILE A 249 20.82 -2.47 13.76
CA ILE A 249 20.67 -3.79 14.40
C ILE A 249 20.46 -4.88 13.35
N LYS A 250 19.55 -4.68 12.43
CA LYS A 250 19.21 -5.69 11.39
C LYS A 250 20.12 -5.64 10.18
N LYS A 251 20.92 -4.57 10.01
CA LYS A 251 21.74 -4.32 8.81
C LYS A 251 20.93 -4.49 7.51
N GLU A 252 19.70 -4.05 7.52
CA GLU A 252 18.83 -4.13 6.35
C GLU A 252 19.44 -3.31 5.20
N LYS A 253 19.35 -3.85 4.00
CA LYS A 253 19.69 -3.11 2.78
C LYS A 253 18.71 -1.95 2.60
N GLU A 254 19.16 -0.89 1.94
CA GLU A 254 18.28 0.20 1.53
C GLU A 254 17.13 -0.35 0.68
N ARG A 255 15.90 -0.03 1.07
CA ARG A 255 14.68 -0.54 0.44
C ARG A 255 14.22 0.31 -0.73
N VAL A 256 14.65 1.55 -0.77
CA VAL A 256 14.25 2.51 -1.80
C VAL A 256 15.49 2.93 -2.59
N VAL A 257 15.36 2.96 -3.90
CA VAL A 257 16.38 3.48 -4.83
C VAL A 257 15.76 4.57 -5.68
N VAL A 258 16.55 5.57 -6.06
CA VAL A 258 16.12 6.67 -6.92
C VAL A 258 16.86 6.57 -8.24
N TYR A 259 16.10 6.62 -9.33
CA TYR A 259 16.63 6.72 -10.69
C TYR A 259 16.16 8.02 -11.34
N ASP A 260 16.94 8.51 -12.27
CA ASP A 260 16.49 9.59 -13.15
C ASP A 260 15.62 9.02 -14.28
N ILE A 261 14.40 9.50 -14.36
CA ILE A 261 13.45 9.12 -15.40
C ILE A 261 13.12 10.37 -16.22
N GLY A 262 13.81 10.55 -17.33
CA GLY A 262 13.59 11.69 -18.22
C GLY A 262 13.84 13.06 -17.55
N GLY A 263 14.83 13.16 -16.66
CA GLY A 263 15.15 14.36 -15.91
C GLY A 263 14.42 14.49 -14.56
N PHE A 264 13.62 13.49 -14.17
CA PHE A 264 12.92 13.48 -12.88
C PHE A 264 13.52 12.44 -11.93
N PRO A 265 13.88 12.81 -10.69
CA PRO A 265 14.24 11.84 -9.67
C PRO A 265 12.99 11.07 -9.24
N VAL A 266 12.94 9.78 -9.55
CA VAL A 266 11.82 8.87 -9.24
C VAL A 266 12.29 7.78 -8.31
N ALA A 267 11.59 7.60 -7.20
CA ALA A 267 11.90 6.57 -6.21
C ALA A 267 11.19 5.26 -6.55
N PHE A 268 11.87 4.14 -6.29
CA PHE A 268 11.40 2.78 -6.56
C PHE A 268 11.60 1.90 -5.33
N TYR A 269 10.67 0.97 -5.10
CA TYR A 269 10.82 -0.03 -4.06
C TYR A 269 11.66 -1.21 -4.58
N ARG A 270 12.85 -1.41 -4.00
CA ARG A 270 13.84 -2.40 -4.47
C ARG A 270 13.27 -3.81 -4.59
N ALA A 271 12.43 -4.24 -3.65
CA ALA A 271 11.85 -5.58 -3.70
C ALA A 271 10.98 -5.80 -4.96
N TYR A 272 10.27 -4.76 -5.43
CA TYR A 272 9.48 -4.85 -6.67
C TYR A 272 10.35 -4.84 -7.93
N ASN A 273 11.51 -4.15 -7.88
CA ASN A 273 12.50 -4.25 -8.96
C ASN A 273 13.02 -5.69 -9.07
N GLU A 274 13.41 -6.28 -7.94
CA GLU A 274 13.91 -7.65 -7.87
C GLU A 274 12.86 -8.68 -8.33
N VAL A 275 11.57 -8.44 -8.09
CA VAL A 275 10.48 -9.30 -8.59
C VAL A 275 10.37 -9.21 -10.11
N ALA A 276 10.43 -8.01 -10.68
CA ALA A 276 10.36 -7.81 -12.13
C ALA A 276 11.54 -8.42 -12.89
N GLU A 277 12.70 -8.55 -12.22
CA GLU A 277 13.92 -9.14 -12.81
C GLU A 277 14.00 -10.67 -12.66
N ARG A 278 13.10 -11.28 -11.91
CA ARG A 278 13.15 -12.74 -11.68
C ARG A 278 12.73 -13.53 -12.90
N ASP A 279 13.61 -14.42 -13.35
CA ASP A 279 13.34 -15.39 -14.41
C ASP A 279 12.93 -16.77 -13.83
N ILE A 280 12.05 -16.76 -12.85
CA ILE A 280 11.51 -17.96 -12.22
C ILE A 280 9.99 -17.86 -12.28
N LEU A 281 9.37 -18.87 -12.91
CA LEU A 281 7.92 -19.03 -12.83
C LEU A 281 7.59 -19.44 -11.40
N PRO A 282 6.82 -18.62 -10.66
CA PRO A 282 6.46 -19.01 -9.31
C PRO A 282 5.61 -20.30 -9.36
N GLU A 283 5.94 -21.29 -8.55
CA GLU A 283 5.00 -22.35 -8.22
C GLU A 283 3.92 -21.75 -7.32
N ASN A 284 2.92 -21.12 -7.93
CA ASN A 284 1.86 -20.42 -7.20
C ASN A 284 0.66 -21.33 -6.95
N THR A 285 0.89 -22.47 -6.30
CA THR A 285 -0.19 -23.40 -5.90
C THR A 285 -1.23 -22.69 -5.04
N VAL A 286 -0.80 -21.80 -4.16
CA VAL A 286 -1.69 -21.00 -3.30
C VAL A 286 -2.55 -20.06 -4.14
N THR A 287 -1.96 -19.30 -5.07
CA THR A 287 -2.70 -18.40 -5.94
C THR A 287 -3.67 -19.16 -6.83
N GLU A 288 -3.24 -20.29 -7.40
CA GLU A 288 -4.09 -21.14 -8.22
C GLU A 288 -5.28 -21.69 -7.42
N LEU A 289 -5.05 -22.15 -6.18
CA LEU A 289 -6.09 -22.67 -5.30
C LEU A 289 -7.19 -21.64 -5.06
N TYR A 290 -6.83 -20.44 -4.60
CA TYR A 290 -7.83 -19.39 -4.33
C TYR A 290 -8.53 -18.90 -5.60
N LEU A 291 -7.84 -18.83 -6.73
CA LEU A 291 -8.47 -18.51 -8.02
C LEU A 291 -9.47 -19.61 -8.44
N SER A 292 -9.16 -20.89 -8.20
CA SER A 292 -10.09 -21.98 -8.50
C SER A 292 -11.40 -21.89 -7.71
N GLU A 293 -11.33 -21.40 -6.47
CA GLU A 293 -12.51 -21.20 -5.59
C GLU A 293 -13.37 -19.99 -6.02
N MET A 294 -12.77 -19.02 -6.73
CA MET A 294 -13.45 -17.82 -7.21
C MET A 294 -13.77 -17.84 -8.70
N LYS A 295 -13.35 -18.85 -9.46
CA LYS A 295 -13.37 -18.85 -10.93
C LYS A 295 -14.72 -18.53 -11.53
N ASP A 296 -15.82 -19.01 -10.93
CA ASP A 296 -17.19 -18.79 -11.43
C ASP A 296 -17.70 -17.37 -11.18
N ASP A 297 -17.10 -16.67 -10.22
CA ASP A 297 -17.39 -15.26 -9.91
C ASP A 297 -16.59 -14.32 -10.82
N ILE A 298 -15.39 -14.75 -11.27
CA ILE A 298 -14.46 -13.87 -12.02
C ILE A 298 -14.91 -13.75 -13.48
N LYS A 299 -15.11 -12.51 -13.93
CA LYS A 299 -15.38 -12.18 -15.33
C LYS A 299 -14.09 -11.93 -16.13
N HIS A 300 -13.09 -11.29 -15.51
CA HIS A 300 -11.86 -10.89 -16.18
C HIS A 300 -10.72 -10.73 -15.18
N ILE A 301 -9.50 -11.05 -15.57
CA ILE A 301 -8.28 -10.82 -14.79
C ILE A 301 -7.40 -9.80 -15.52
N PHE A 302 -7.03 -8.74 -14.85
CA PHE A 302 -6.07 -7.73 -15.33
C PHE A 302 -4.74 -7.87 -14.59
N PHE A 303 -3.64 -7.86 -15.33
CA PHE A 303 -2.29 -7.87 -14.77
C PHE A 303 -1.73 -6.45 -14.71
N ILE A 304 -1.28 -6.02 -13.54
CA ILE A 304 -0.68 -4.71 -13.28
C ILE A 304 0.84 -4.87 -13.17
N PRO A 305 1.64 -4.19 -14.01
CA PRO A 305 3.09 -4.22 -13.92
C PRO A 305 3.62 -3.37 -12.75
N THR A 306 4.83 -3.68 -12.31
CA THR A 306 5.58 -2.80 -11.42
C THR A 306 5.96 -1.48 -12.10
N LYS A 307 6.10 -0.42 -11.32
CA LYS A 307 6.65 0.86 -11.80
C LYS A 307 8.02 0.67 -12.46
N TYR A 308 8.84 -0.23 -11.92
CA TYR A 308 10.15 -0.57 -12.46
C TYR A 308 10.06 -1.11 -13.89
N ARG A 309 9.14 -2.04 -14.15
CA ARG A 309 8.93 -2.58 -15.50
C ARG A 309 8.51 -1.49 -16.49
N VAL A 310 7.62 -0.60 -16.08
CA VAL A 310 7.11 0.48 -16.96
C VAL A 310 8.21 1.44 -17.36
N TYR A 311 9.09 1.82 -16.43
CA TYR A 311 10.18 2.78 -16.69
C TYR A 311 11.55 2.15 -16.96
N TYR A 312 11.64 0.84 -17.15
CA TYR A 312 12.89 0.09 -17.20
C TYR A 312 13.90 0.64 -18.21
N LYS A 313 13.44 1.04 -19.40
CA LYS A 313 14.31 1.60 -20.45
C LYS A 313 14.98 2.94 -20.08
N TYR A 314 14.48 3.63 -19.09
CA TYR A 314 15.03 4.91 -18.63
C TYR A 314 15.98 4.76 -17.44
N ILE A 315 16.12 3.55 -16.89
CA ILE A 315 16.91 3.30 -15.69
C ILE A 315 18.36 3.01 -16.07
N ASN A 316 19.33 3.72 -15.44
CA ASN A 316 20.77 3.47 -15.52
C ASN A 316 21.36 3.44 -16.93
N ASP A 317 21.12 4.47 -17.74
CA ASP A 317 21.67 4.61 -19.10
C ASP A 317 21.45 3.40 -20.04
N HIS A 318 20.54 2.52 -19.68
CA HIS A 318 20.18 1.36 -20.47
C HIS A 318 19.27 1.73 -21.66
N LYS A 319 19.59 2.81 -22.38
CA LYS A 319 18.83 3.29 -23.55
C LYS A 319 18.62 2.22 -24.63
N GLU A 320 19.41 1.15 -24.60
CA GLU A 320 19.29 0.01 -25.50
C GLU A 320 18.36 -1.10 -24.94
N ARG A 321 17.93 -1.02 -23.66
CA ARG A 321 17.07 -2.02 -23.07
C ARG A 321 15.60 -1.66 -23.25
N ASN A 322 14.84 -2.63 -23.72
CA ASN A 322 13.39 -2.52 -23.77
C ASN A 322 12.79 -3.11 -22.48
N SER A 323 11.69 -2.57 -22.01
CA SER A 323 10.91 -3.16 -20.90
C SER A 323 10.46 -4.59 -21.19
N LEU A 324 10.38 -4.96 -22.47
CA LEU A 324 10.11 -6.33 -22.92
C LEU A 324 11.29 -7.30 -22.73
N ASP A 325 12.49 -6.80 -22.42
CA ASP A 325 13.66 -7.63 -22.13
C ASP A 325 13.63 -8.19 -20.71
N LEU A 326 12.75 -7.66 -19.86
CA LEU A 326 12.52 -8.22 -18.52
C LEU A 326 11.73 -9.54 -18.61
N PRO A 327 12.06 -10.53 -17.79
CA PRO A 327 11.26 -11.75 -17.69
C PRO A 327 9.80 -11.42 -17.37
N ASP A 328 8.85 -12.09 -18.03
CA ASP A 328 7.40 -11.87 -17.86
C ASP A 328 6.69 -13.06 -17.20
N ARG A 329 7.38 -13.77 -16.31
CA ARG A 329 6.95 -15.03 -15.69
C ARG A 329 5.62 -14.92 -14.97
N GLN A 330 5.38 -13.82 -14.25
CA GLN A 330 4.12 -13.60 -13.55
C GLN A 330 2.96 -13.42 -14.55
N TRP A 331 3.20 -12.72 -15.65
CA TRP A 331 2.18 -12.61 -16.70
C TRP A 331 1.92 -13.96 -17.38
N GLN A 332 2.95 -14.74 -17.69
CA GLN A 332 2.79 -16.09 -18.25
C GLN A 332 1.96 -16.98 -17.32
N PHE A 333 2.17 -16.88 -16.01
CA PHE A 333 1.35 -17.58 -15.02
C PHE A 333 -0.12 -17.13 -15.10
N VAL A 334 -0.40 -15.82 -15.12
CA VAL A 334 -1.77 -15.29 -15.24
C VAL A 334 -2.46 -15.79 -16.51
N GLN A 335 -1.76 -15.79 -17.64
CA GLN A 335 -2.28 -16.34 -18.89
C GLN A 335 -2.61 -17.83 -18.77
N SER A 336 -1.72 -18.62 -18.17
CA SER A 336 -1.93 -20.06 -18.00
C SER A 336 -3.15 -20.38 -17.12
N ILE A 337 -3.35 -19.60 -16.04
CA ILE A 337 -4.51 -19.72 -15.16
C ILE A 337 -5.79 -19.30 -15.88
N GLY A 338 -5.75 -18.19 -16.61
CA GLY A 338 -6.87 -17.74 -17.44
C GLY A 338 -7.31 -18.81 -18.45
N GLN A 339 -6.36 -19.40 -19.15
CA GLN A 339 -6.62 -20.53 -20.07
C GLN A 339 -7.19 -21.74 -19.34
N LYS A 340 -6.61 -22.13 -18.21
CA LYS A 340 -7.05 -23.27 -17.40
C LYS A 340 -8.48 -23.15 -16.92
N PHE A 341 -8.91 -21.97 -16.50
CA PHE A 341 -10.24 -21.74 -15.93
C PHE A 341 -11.21 -21.09 -16.93
N GLY A 342 -10.78 -20.83 -18.16
CA GLY A 342 -11.64 -20.17 -19.18
C GLY A 342 -11.95 -18.70 -18.84
N ILE A 343 -11.07 -18.01 -18.12
CA ILE A 343 -11.22 -16.62 -17.70
C ILE A 343 -10.40 -15.73 -18.64
N PRO A 344 -10.99 -14.71 -19.28
CA PRO A 344 -10.24 -13.73 -20.07
C PRO A 344 -9.20 -13.00 -19.21
N THR A 345 -8.02 -12.77 -19.80
CA THR A 345 -6.91 -12.09 -19.13
C THR A 345 -6.36 -10.98 -20.00
N THR A 346 -6.00 -9.83 -19.40
CA THR A 346 -5.42 -8.69 -20.11
C THR A 346 -4.21 -8.15 -19.36
N ASN A 347 -3.10 -7.97 -20.10
CA ASN A 347 -1.87 -7.36 -19.58
C ASN A 347 -1.91 -5.84 -19.79
N LEU A 348 -1.86 -5.08 -18.69
CA LEU A 348 -1.83 -3.61 -18.75
C LEU A 348 -0.43 -3.05 -19.10
N THR A 349 0.62 -3.89 -19.07
CA THR A 349 2.02 -3.47 -19.27
C THR A 349 2.26 -2.71 -20.57
N PRO A 350 1.86 -3.22 -21.77
CA PRO A 350 2.17 -2.55 -23.03
C PRO A 350 1.58 -1.13 -23.10
N ALA A 351 0.30 -0.99 -22.70
CA ALA A 351 -0.37 0.29 -22.76
C ALA A 351 0.17 1.30 -21.72
N LEU A 352 0.55 0.81 -20.53
CA LEU A 352 1.19 1.67 -19.52
C LEU A 352 2.57 2.15 -19.98
N ILE A 353 3.36 1.31 -20.67
CA ILE A 353 4.63 1.71 -21.25
C ILE A 353 4.41 2.78 -22.34
N GLU A 354 3.53 2.50 -23.29
CA GLU A 354 3.23 3.42 -24.40
C GLU A 354 2.79 4.79 -23.92
N GLU A 355 1.84 4.82 -22.99
CA GLU A 355 1.35 6.09 -22.44
C GLU A 355 2.37 6.78 -21.55
N SER A 356 3.19 6.03 -20.79
CA SER A 356 4.28 6.60 -20.00
C SER A 356 5.32 7.29 -20.89
N ASP A 357 5.66 6.69 -22.03
CA ASP A 357 6.56 7.28 -23.01
C ASP A 357 6.00 8.59 -23.56
N ARG A 358 4.76 8.55 -24.01
CA ARG A 358 4.07 9.71 -24.59
C ARG A 358 3.93 10.88 -23.61
N LEU A 359 3.59 10.58 -22.34
CA LEU A 359 3.42 11.60 -21.31
C LEU A 359 4.75 12.14 -20.79
N LEU A 360 5.79 11.30 -20.76
CA LEU A 360 7.12 11.73 -20.30
C LEU A 360 7.72 12.80 -21.22
N GLU A 361 7.42 12.78 -22.52
CA GLU A 361 7.78 13.87 -23.46
C GLU A 361 7.16 15.22 -23.05
N GLN A 362 6.06 15.20 -22.31
CA GLN A 362 5.38 16.37 -21.77
C GLN A 362 5.77 16.66 -20.31
N GLY A 363 6.73 15.92 -19.75
CA GLY A 363 7.12 16.04 -18.34
C GLY A 363 6.13 15.46 -17.36
N VAL A 364 5.25 14.54 -17.79
CA VAL A 364 4.23 13.92 -16.96
C VAL A 364 4.51 12.43 -16.78
N LEU A 365 4.40 11.95 -15.56
CA LEU A 365 4.56 10.54 -15.21
C LEU A 365 3.20 9.84 -15.06
N THR A 366 3.15 8.52 -15.26
CA THR A 366 1.98 7.67 -15.01
C THR A 366 1.97 7.06 -13.61
N PHE A 367 3.09 7.15 -12.88
CA PHE A 367 3.24 6.79 -11.48
C PHE A 367 3.68 8.00 -10.66
N TRP A 368 3.36 8.01 -9.37
CA TRP A 368 3.87 9.01 -8.44
C TRP A 368 5.39 8.85 -8.26
N ARG A 369 6.13 9.96 -8.15
CA ARG A 369 7.59 9.91 -7.96
C ARG A 369 8.00 9.29 -6.62
N ASP A 370 7.20 9.54 -5.59
CA ASP A 370 7.47 9.21 -4.20
C ASP A 370 6.56 8.08 -3.65
N ASP A 371 5.91 7.33 -4.55
CA ASP A 371 4.97 6.28 -4.20
C ASP A 371 5.17 5.06 -5.10
N THR A 372 4.80 3.87 -4.63
CA THR A 372 4.84 2.64 -5.44
C THR A 372 3.74 2.59 -6.49
N HIS A 373 2.66 3.36 -6.30
CA HIS A 373 1.43 3.28 -7.07
C HIS A 373 1.41 4.19 -8.30
N TRP A 374 0.58 3.84 -9.24
CA TRP A 374 0.21 4.72 -10.35
C TRP A 374 -0.50 5.97 -9.85
N ASN A 375 -0.45 7.04 -10.65
CA ASN A 375 -1.21 8.24 -10.43
C ASN A 375 -2.49 8.24 -11.29
N LYS A 376 -3.23 9.36 -11.29
CA LYS A 376 -4.46 9.49 -12.07
C LYS A 376 -4.29 9.19 -13.58
N HIS A 377 -3.11 9.42 -14.15
CA HIS A 377 -2.82 9.15 -15.56
C HIS A 377 -2.64 7.65 -15.81
N GLY A 378 -1.88 6.94 -14.96
CA GLY A 378 -1.78 5.48 -15.05
C GLY A 378 -3.12 4.78 -14.83
N ILE A 379 -3.92 5.28 -13.87
CA ILE A 379 -5.28 4.77 -13.64
C ILE A 379 -6.17 5.02 -14.87
N ALA A 380 -6.01 6.16 -15.55
CA ALA A 380 -6.77 6.45 -16.77
C ALA A 380 -6.51 5.44 -17.89
N VAL A 381 -5.25 5.01 -18.06
CA VAL A 381 -4.89 3.95 -19.01
C VAL A 381 -5.59 2.64 -18.66
N ALA A 382 -5.53 2.25 -17.38
CA ALA A 382 -6.18 1.03 -16.91
C ALA A 382 -7.70 1.10 -17.11
N ALA A 383 -8.34 2.23 -16.79
CA ALA A 383 -9.78 2.44 -16.99
C ALA A 383 -10.18 2.36 -18.46
N ASP A 384 -9.36 2.90 -19.37
CA ASP A 384 -9.56 2.80 -20.82
C ASP A 384 -9.62 1.34 -21.29
N ILE A 385 -8.66 0.52 -20.86
CA ILE A 385 -8.59 -0.89 -21.24
C ILE A 385 -9.75 -1.67 -20.63
N VAL A 386 -9.98 -1.47 -19.33
CA VAL A 386 -11.08 -2.13 -18.61
C VAL A 386 -12.43 -1.82 -19.28
N SER A 387 -12.63 -0.57 -19.70
CA SER A 387 -13.88 -0.18 -20.36
C SER A 387 -14.11 -0.94 -21.68
N ARG A 388 -13.06 -1.14 -22.48
CA ARG A 388 -13.12 -1.91 -23.74
C ARG A 388 -13.45 -3.38 -23.50
N GLU A 389 -12.82 -3.99 -22.50
CA GLU A 389 -13.03 -5.41 -22.16
C GLU A 389 -14.40 -5.68 -21.51
N LEU A 390 -14.99 -4.69 -20.85
CA LEU A 390 -16.30 -4.83 -20.22
C LEU A 390 -17.48 -4.44 -21.12
N THR A 391 -17.22 -3.66 -22.17
CA THR A 391 -18.24 -3.25 -23.14
C THR A 391 -18.35 -4.33 -24.23
N PRO A 392 -19.54 -4.87 -24.50
CA PRO A 392 -19.72 -5.83 -25.60
C PRO A 392 -19.29 -5.20 -26.92
N HIS A 393 -18.38 -5.87 -27.64
CA HIS A 393 -18.15 -5.51 -29.04
C HIS A 393 -19.45 -5.85 -29.87
N HIS A 394 -20.15 -4.83 -30.35
CA HIS A 394 -21.25 -4.96 -31.26
C HIS A 394 -20.77 -5.20 -32.69
#